data_3f82b2d578c7bea1902521d9414ff827
#
_entry.id   3f82b2d578c7bea1902521d9414ff827
#
_cell.length_a   1.000
_cell.length_b   1.000
_cell.length_c   1.000
_cell.angle_alpha   90.00
_cell.angle_beta   90.00
_cell.angle_gamma   90.00
#
_symmetry.space_group_name_H-M   'P 1'
#
loop_
_entity.id
_entity.type
_entity.pdbx_description
1 polymer ?
#
loop_
_entity_poly.entity_id
_entity_poly.type
_entity_poly.pdbx_seq_one_letter_code
_entity_poly.pdbx_strand_id
1 'polypeptide(L)'
;MVLYLFVLNVIIMGKTIKIRWLVILFWEIVTCAFLLSACSGKQKMQTGIAEKGDTLRLAYAQYLTIVKYKAFTQVTVRNPWDSTRVLHTYLLVDKRKPLPRVLPQGTVVRIPLERMLVYSAVHCGLFDELGMVEAVRGVCDLPYIRLEKIHRRVAEGKVTDVGSSMSPNIERVIALRPDGILLSPFENGSYGRIEKLGVPLIECADYMETSALGRAEWMRFYGMLIGKEYESDSLFTKVEYAYQALRHVADETEEKPVVLAELKQGSAWYVPGGRSVTGRMYADAGACYAFGTIAENGSVPLSFETVFDRARHADYWLIKYNQMHDKTYAELERDYRPYAGFDAFRKRRVYGCNTAKVLYYEETPFHPERLLKDLIAVFHPNLFPNYEMRYFTPLSE
;
A
#
# COMPACT_ATOMS: atom_id res chain seq x y z
N MET A 1 -30.67 -87.22 38.28
CA MET A 1 -30.41 -87.23 36.79
C MET A 1 -31.10 -86.05 36.08
N VAL A 2 -32.32 -85.69 36.42
CA VAL A 2 -33.10 -84.64 35.72
C VAL A 2 -32.55 -83.21 35.98
N LEU A 3 -32.03 -82.93 37.19
CA LEU A 3 -31.49 -81.61 37.53
C LEU A 3 -30.17 -81.27 36.84
N TYR A 4 -29.37 -82.29 36.53
CA TYR A 4 -28.09 -82.14 35.84
C TYR A 4 -28.27 -81.77 34.34
N LEU A 5 -29.31 -82.37 33.70
CA LEU A 5 -29.68 -82.04 32.33
C LEU A 5 -30.26 -80.65 32.18
N PHE A 6 -30.98 -80.16 33.20
CA PHE A 6 -31.55 -78.80 33.17
C PHE A 6 -30.46 -77.72 33.30
N VAL A 7 -29.49 -77.93 34.20
CA VAL A 7 -28.34 -76.99 34.37
C VAL A 7 -27.43 -76.99 33.14
N LEU A 8 -27.20 -78.12 32.50
CA LEU A 8 -26.39 -78.22 31.28
C LEU A 8 -27.05 -77.49 30.09
N ASN A 9 -28.38 -77.60 29.94
CA ASN A 9 -29.12 -76.89 28.91
C ASN A 9 -29.14 -75.37 29.13
N VAL A 10 -29.26 -74.92 30.35
CA VAL A 10 -29.22 -73.46 30.67
C VAL A 10 -27.81 -72.89 30.39
N ILE A 11 -26.73 -73.61 30.68
CA ILE A 11 -25.36 -73.20 30.40
C ILE A 11 -25.08 -73.18 28.91
N ILE A 12 -25.58 -74.14 28.13
CA ILE A 12 -25.42 -74.16 26.66
C ILE A 12 -26.24 -73.06 25.99
N MET A 13 -27.48 -72.80 26.45
CA MET A 13 -28.28 -71.68 25.95
C MET A 13 -27.65 -70.34 26.28
N GLY A 14 -27.07 -70.16 27.48
CA GLY A 14 -26.38 -68.96 27.85
C GLY A 14 -25.11 -68.65 27.00
N LYS A 15 -24.38 -69.71 26.59
CA LYS A 15 -23.22 -69.56 25.70
C LYS A 15 -23.61 -69.23 24.27
N THR A 16 -24.66 -69.85 23.74
CA THR A 16 -25.14 -69.59 22.37
C THR A 16 -25.74 -68.19 22.21
N ILE A 17 -26.43 -67.66 23.28
CA ILE A 17 -26.93 -66.31 23.30
C ILE A 17 -25.78 -65.30 23.33
N LYS A 18 -24.75 -65.49 24.15
CA LYS A 18 -23.56 -64.64 24.17
C LYS A 18 -22.81 -64.63 22.83
N ILE A 19 -22.67 -65.75 22.17
CA ILE A 19 -22.01 -65.82 20.85
C ILE A 19 -22.84 -65.11 19.79
N ARG A 20 -24.19 -65.25 19.80
CA ARG A 20 -25.04 -64.51 18.85
C ARG A 20 -24.95 -62.98 19.06
N TRP A 21 -24.93 -62.50 20.28
CA TRP A 21 -24.73 -61.07 20.55
C TRP A 21 -23.34 -60.55 20.16
N LEU A 22 -22.29 -61.35 20.34
CA LEU A 22 -20.93 -61.02 19.87
C LEU A 22 -20.83 -60.97 18.34
N VAL A 23 -21.50 -61.83 17.62
CA VAL A 23 -21.53 -61.84 16.16
C VAL A 23 -22.34 -60.64 15.65
N ILE A 24 -23.47 -60.30 16.25
CA ILE A 24 -24.25 -59.11 15.91
C ILE A 24 -23.43 -57.84 16.15
N LEU A 25 -22.77 -57.72 17.30
CA LEU A 25 -21.94 -56.57 17.62
C LEU A 25 -20.75 -56.43 16.66
N PHE A 26 -20.14 -57.57 16.27
CA PHE A 26 -19.08 -57.59 15.25
C PHE A 26 -19.56 -57.12 13.88
N TRP A 27 -20.75 -57.52 13.45
CA TRP A 27 -21.34 -57.07 12.18
C TRP A 27 -21.75 -55.61 12.22
N GLU A 28 -22.24 -55.06 13.35
CA GLU A 28 -22.51 -53.62 13.52
C GLU A 28 -21.22 -52.81 13.48
N ILE A 29 -20.15 -53.26 14.12
CA ILE A 29 -18.83 -52.60 14.10
C ILE A 29 -18.23 -52.61 12.68
N VAL A 30 -18.36 -53.73 11.97
CA VAL A 30 -17.88 -53.86 10.57
C VAL A 30 -18.70 -52.98 9.61
N THR A 31 -20.03 -52.92 9.77
CA THR A 31 -20.88 -52.03 8.97
C THR A 31 -20.63 -50.54 9.30
N CYS A 32 -20.43 -50.16 10.57
CA CYS A 32 -20.00 -48.81 10.93
C CYS A 32 -18.63 -48.45 10.36
N ALA A 33 -17.65 -49.36 10.38
CA ALA A 33 -16.34 -49.15 9.81
C ALA A 33 -16.40 -48.97 8.27
N PHE A 34 -17.29 -49.67 7.57
CA PHE A 34 -17.50 -49.46 6.13
C PHE A 34 -18.21 -48.17 5.80
N LEU A 35 -19.14 -47.71 6.64
CA LEU A 35 -19.81 -46.39 6.46
C LEU A 35 -18.88 -45.21 6.75
N LEU A 36 -17.92 -45.36 7.66
CA LEU A 36 -16.91 -44.34 7.95
C LEU A 36 -15.81 -44.27 6.88
N SER A 37 -15.56 -45.35 6.15
CA SER A 37 -14.63 -45.39 5.02
C SER A 37 -15.19 -44.75 3.74
N ALA A 38 -16.50 -44.64 3.58
CA ALA A 38 -17.16 -44.04 2.42
C ALA A 38 -17.17 -42.47 2.46
N CYS A 39 -16.92 -41.84 3.61
CA CYS A 39 -16.84 -40.38 3.74
C CYS A 39 -15.42 -39.81 3.73
N SER A 40 -14.39 -40.64 3.58
CA SER A 40 -13.03 -40.17 3.32
C SER A 40 -12.79 -39.97 1.82
N GLY A 41 -13.71 -39.27 1.16
CA GLY A 41 -13.41 -38.56 -0.06
C GLY A 41 -12.37 -37.52 0.25
N LYS A 42 -11.08 -37.87 0.18
CA LYS A 42 -10.04 -36.92 -0.07
C LYS A 42 -10.46 -36.13 -1.30
N GLN A 43 -11.12 -34.99 -1.11
CA GLN A 43 -11.09 -33.95 -2.10
C GLN A 43 -9.58 -33.77 -2.38
N LYS A 44 -9.07 -34.35 -3.42
CA LYS A 44 -7.82 -33.94 -4.04
C LYS A 44 -8.05 -32.48 -4.30
N MET A 45 -7.50 -31.63 -3.42
CA MET A 45 -7.24 -30.26 -3.73
C MET A 45 -6.50 -30.32 -5.06
N GLN A 46 -7.20 -30.00 -6.15
CA GLN A 46 -6.57 -29.85 -7.46
C GLN A 46 -5.61 -28.65 -7.32
N THR A 47 -4.46 -28.95 -6.74
CA THR A 47 -3.29 -28.09 -6.77
C THR A 47 -2.74 -28.22 -8.17
N GLY A 48 -2.93 -27.20 -8.95
CA GLY A 48 -2.13 -27.08 -10.14
C GLY A 48 -2.92 -26.57 -11.31
N ILE A 49 -2.83 -25.26 -11.51
CA ILE A 49 -2.91 -24.70 -12.83
C ILE A 49 -1.71 -25.29 -13.57
N ALA A 50 -1.97 -26.24 -14.48
CA ALA A 50 -0.94 -26.82 -15.33
C ALA A 50 -0.42 -25.81 -16.38
N GLU A 51 -0.94 -24.59 -16.38
CA GLU A 51 -0.60 -23.53 -17.30
C GLU A 51 0.58 -22.71 -16.75
N LYS A 52 1.63 -22.58 -17.54
CA LYS A 52 2.76 -21.70 -17.23
C LYS A 52 2.31 -20.24 -17.41
N GLY A 53 2.29 -19.48 -16.31
CA GLY A 53 2.02 -18.04 -16.35
C GLY A 53 3.21 -17.25 -16.88
N ASP A 54 2.94 -16.11 -17.50
CA ASP A 54 3.95 -15.14 -17.90
C ASP A 54 4.12 -14.09 -16.79
N THR A 55 5.32 -14.04 -16.22
CA THR A 55 5.63 -13.12 -15.12
C THR A 55 6.04 -11.76 -15.66
N LEU A 56 5.27 -10.72 -15.34
CA LEU A 56 5.65 -9.35 -15.64
C LEU A 56 6.88 -8.98 -14.81
N ARG A 57 7.96 -8.64 -15.50
CA ARG A 57 9.18 -8.20 -14.83
C ARG A 57 8.99 -6.78 -14.28
N LEU A 58 9.00 -6.65 -12.98
CA LEU A 58 9.08 -5.37 -12.26
C LEU A 58 10.56 -5.10 -11.93
N ALA A 59 11.03 -3.88 -12.23
CA ALA A 59 12.44 -3.54 -12.07
C ALA A 59 12.76 -2.98 -10.68
N TYR A 60 11.79 -2.38 -10.01
CA TYR A 60 11.98 -1.60 -8.78
C TYR A 60 11.07 -2.01 -7.65
N ALA A 61 9.79 -2.36 -7.93
CA ALA A 61 8.83 -2.74 -6.91
C ALA A 61 9.22 -4.08 -6.24
N GLN A 62 9.40 -4.07 -4.93
CA GLN A 62 9.85 -5.23 -4.15
C GLN A 62 8.69 -6.02 -3.54
N TYR A 63 7.57 -5.36 -3.27
CA TYR A 63 6.42 -5.97 -2.60
C TYR A 63 5.34 -6.44 -3.57
N LEU A 64 5.54 -6.29 -4.87
CA LEU A 64 4.56 -6.65 -5.90
C LEU A 64 5.11 -7.74 -6.83
N THR A 65 4.28 -8.74 -7.15
CA THR A 65 4.56 -9.74 -8.17
C THR A 65 3.31 -9.94 -9.02
N ILE A 66 3.45 -9.90 -10.34
CA ILE A 66 2.34 -10.01 -11.29
C ILE A 66 2.62 -11.16 -12.26
N VAL A 67 1.70 -12.12 -12.36
CA VAL A 67 1.79 -13.27 -13.24
C VAL A 67 0.51 -13.33 -14.10
N LYS A 68 0.67 -13.25 -15.40
CA LYS A 68 -0.43 -13.31 -16.37
C LYS A 68 -0.69 -14.74 -16.81
N TYR A 69 -1.90 -15.22 -16.62
CA TYR A 69 -2.43 -16.48 -17.15
C TYR A 69 -3.47 -16.19 -18.24
N LYS A 70 -3.82 -17.16 -19.03
CA LYS A 70 -4.82 -17.01 -20.11
C LYS A 70 -6.19 -16.53 -19.61
N ALA A 71 -6.61 -17.01 -18.44
CA ALA A 71 -7.95 -16.75 -17.89
C ALA A 71 -8.00 -15.65 -16.83
N PHE A 72 -6.89 -15.29 -16.21
CA PHE A 72 -6.80 -14.29 -15.14
C PHE A 72 -5.35 -13.78 -14.99
N THR A 73 -5.18 -12.70 -14.28
CA THR A 73 -3.86 -12.24 -13.82
C THR A 73 -3.78 -12.40 -12.31
N GLN A 74 -2.74 -13.04 -11.81
CA GLN A 74 -2.46 -13.14 -10.39
C GLN A 74 -1.54 -12.01 -9.98
N VAL A 75 -1.94 -11.27 -8.96
CA VAL A 75 -1.14 -10.22 -8.32
C VAL A 75 -0.92 -10.61 -6.88
N THR A 76 0.34 -10.75 -6.49
CA THR A 76 0.74 -11.09 -5.12
C THR A 76 1.40 -9.90 -4.48
N VAL A 77 0.86 -9.43 -3.36
CA VAL A 77 1.43 -8.40 -2.51
C VAL A 77 2.17 -9.09 -1.37
N ARG A 78 3.48 -8.90 -1.28
CA ARG A 78 4.30 -9.40 -0.16
C ARG A 78 4.01 -8.59 1.08
N ASN A 79 4.14 -9.21 2.25
CA ASN A 79 4.00 -8.51 3.51
C ASN A 79 5.24 -7.62 3.76
N PRO A 80 5.08 -6.28 3.85
CA PRO A 80 6.21 -5.37 4.04
C PRO A 80 6.84 -5.46 5.44
N TRP A 81 6.11 -5.97 6.42
CA TRP A 81 6.57 -6.13 7.82
C TRP A 81 7.16 -7.51 8.09
N ASP A 82 6.80 -8.51 7.26
CA ASP A 82 7.33 -9.88 7.34
C ASP A 82 7.54 -10.43 5.93
N SER A 83 8.76 -10.30 5.41
CA SER A 83 9.12 -10.70 4.04
C SER A 83 8.95 -12.21 3.74
N THR A 84 8.74 -13.04 4.77
CA THR A 84 8.49 -14.48 4.61
C THR A 84 7.03 -14.79 4.29
N ARG A 85 6.13 -13.79 4.42
CA ARG A 85 4.69 -13.94 4.26
C ARG A 85 4.17 -13.15 3.06
N VAL A 86 3.06 -13.63 2.52
CA VAL A 86 2.22 -12.89 1.57
C VAL A 86 1.21 -12.07 2.36
N LEU A 87 1.06 -10.80 2.03
CA LEU A 87 0.01 -9.95 2.58
C LEU A 87 -1.32 -10.32 1.92
N HIS A 88 -1.36 -10.30 0.57
CA HIS A 88 -2.56 -10.62 -0.18
C HIS A 88 -2.25 -11.22 -1.56
N THR A 89 -3.18 -12.03 -2.07
CA THR A 89 -3.17 -12.51 -3.45
C THR A 89 -4.49 -12.14 -4.13
N TYR A 90 -4.41 -11.40 -5.23
CA TYR A 90 -5.55 -11.03 -6.07
C TYR A 90 -5.55 -11.83 -7.36
N LEU A 91 -6.76 -12.18 -7.80
CA LEU A 91 -7.02 -12.84 -9.08
C LEU A 91 -7.87 -11.90 -9.93
N LEU A 92 -7.21 -11.18 -10.83
CA LEU A 92 -7.87 -10.21 -11.70
C LEU A 92 -8.53 -10.94 -12.87
N VAL A 93 -9.84 -10.86 -12.97
CA VAL A 93 -10.63 -11.51 -14.01
C VAL A 93 -11.45 -10.47 -14.77
N ASP A 94 -11.30 -10.43 -16.09
CA ASP A 94 -12.05 -9.51 -16.96
C ASP A 94 -13.57 -9.70 -16.78
N LYS A 95 -14.31 -8.62 -16.51
CA LYS A 95 -15.77 -8.62 -16.34
C LYS A 95 -16.51 -9.16 -17.58
N ARG A 96 -15.93 -8.99 -18.78
CA ARG A 96 -16.51 -9.45 -20.05
C ARG A 96 -16.37 -10.97 -20.26
N LYS A 97 -15.52 -11.64 -19.46
CA LYS A 97 -15.28 -13.08 -19.53
C LYS A 97 -16.02 -13.80 -18.41
N PRO A 98 -16.46 -15.04 -18.63
CA PRO A 98 -17.01 -15.87 -17.57
C PRO A 98 -15.94 -16.12 -16.50
N LEU A 99 -16.39 -16.30 -15.25
CA LEU A 99 -15.49 -16.68 -14.17
C LEU A 99 -14.92 -18.07 -14.44
N PRO A 100 -13.59 -18.26 -14.39
CA PRO A 100 -12.98 -19.58 -14.55
C PRO A 100 -13.51 -20.57 -13.50
N ARG A 101 -13.77 -21.81 -13.93
CA ARG A 101 -14.28 -22.86 -13.02
C ARG A 101 -13.29 -23.27 -11.93
N VAL A 102 -11.99 -23.14 -12.23
CA VAL A 102 -10.91 -23.43 -11.29
C VAL A 102 -10.02 -22.21 -11.19
N LEU A 103 -9.87 -21.69 -9.98
CA LEU A 103 -8.98 -20.59 -9.64
C LEU A 103 -8.11 -21.00 -8.46
N PRO A 104 -6.87 -20.50 -8.34
CA PRO A 104 -6.06 -20.69 -7.15
C PRO A 104 -6.67 -19.93 -5.96
N GLN A 105 -6.08 -20.10 -4.79
CA GLN A 105 -6.48 -19.34 -3.60
C GLN A 105 -6.15 -17.85 -3.79
N GLY A 106 -7.10 -16.97 -3.49
CA GLY A 106 -6.94 -15.53 -3.59
C GLY A 106 -8.28 -14.81 -3.69
N THR A 107 -8.24 -13.49 -3.57
CA THR A 107 -9.42 -12.63 -3.74
C THR A 107 -9.66 -12.36 -5.22
N VAL A 108 -10.82 -12.78 -5.71
CA VAL A 108 -11.22 -12.50 -7.10
C VAL A 108 -11.63 -11.03 -7.23
N VAL A 109 -11.00 -10.32 -8.15
CA VAL A 109 -11.33 -8.94 -8.51
C VAL A 109 -11.80 -8.92 -9.95
N ARG A 110 -13.05 -8.50 -10.17
CA ARG A 110 -13.64 -8.37 -11.51
C ARG A 110 -13.25 -7.01 -12.08
N ILE A 111 -12.39 -7.01 -13.10
CA ILE A 111 -11.86 -5.79 -13.73
C ILE A 111 -12.49 -5.54 -15.12
N PRO A 112 -12.57 -4.26 -15.59
CA PRO A 112 -12.15 -3.03 -14.89
C PRO A 112 -13.07 -2.68 -13.72
N LEU A 113 -12.50 -2.05 -12.68
CA LEU A 113 -13.28 -1.43 -11.61
C LEU A 113 -13.94 -0.14 -12.13
N GLU A 114 -15.21 0.05 -11.82
CA GLU A 114 -16.03 1.17 -12.31
C GLU A 114 -16.66 1.98 -11.17
N ARG A 115 -16.62 1.43 -9.97
CA ARG A 115 -17.23 2.02 -8.77
C ARG A 115 -16.32 1.88 -7.57
N MET A 116 -15.18 2.54 -7.61
CA MET A 116 -14.17 2.43 -6.55
C MET A 116 -14.48 3.33 -5.36
N LEU A 117 -14.24 2.82 -4.15
CA LEU A 117 -14.01 3.62 -2.97
C LEU A 117 -12.50 3.74 -2.76
N VAL A 118 -11.99 4.97 -2.68
CA VAL A 118 -10.56 5.26 -2.59
C VAL A 118 -10.25 5.99 -1.29
N TYR A 119 -9.36 5.42 -0.47
CA TYR A 119 -9.02 5.98 0.84
C TYR A 119 -7.96 7.08 0.78
N SER A 120 -7.14 7.11 -0.26
CA SER A 120 -5.99 8.00 -0.32
C SER A 120 -6.05 8.95 -1.53
N ALA A 121 -5.71 10.21 -1.31
CA ALA A 121 -5.53 11.23 -2.36
C ALA A 121 -4.54 10.78 -3.46
N VAL A 122 -3.53 10.00 -3.08
CA VAL A 122 -2.50 9.42 -3.97
C VAL A 122 -3.13 8.72 -5.18
N HIS A 123 -4.08 7.81 -4.93
CA HIS A 123 -4.71 7.04 -6.00
C HIS A 123 -5.71 7.87 -6.82
N CYS A 124 -6.34 8.90 -6.19
CA CYS A 124 -7.21 9.82 -6.92
C CYS A 124 -6.43 10.58 -8.01
N GLY A 125 -5.21 11.04 -7.71
CA GLY A 125 -4.32 11.70 -8.68
C GLY A 125 -3.98 10.79 -9.86
N LEU A 126 -3.55 9.56 -9.59
CA LEU A 126 -3.23 8.58 -10.64
C LEU A 126 -4.43 8.26 -11.53
N PHE A 127 -5.62 8.03 -10.95
CA PHE A 127 -6.81 7.71 -11.74
C PHE A 127 -7.30 8.90 -12.56
N ASP A 128 -7.09 10.13 -12.12
CA ASP A 128 -7.37 11.31 -12.92
C ASP A 128 -6.42 11.41 -14.12
N GLU A 129 -5.14 11.20 -13.92
CA GLU A 129 -4.13 11.24 -14.98
C GLU A 129 -4.34 10.13 -16.02
N LEU A 130 -4.74 8.93 -15.60
CA LEU A 130 -5.10 7.83 -16.50
C LEU A 130 -6.50 8.00 -17.14
N GLY A 131 -7.19 9.14 -16.90
CA GLY A 131 -8.49 9.43 -17.48
C GLY A 131 -9.64 8.60 -16.90
N MET A 132 -9.47 8.03 -15.70
CA MET A 132 -10.42 7.12 -15.05
C MET A 132 -10.95 7.62 -13.72
N VAL A 133 -10.86 8.93 -13.44
CA VAL A 133 -11.43 9.54 -12.23
C VAL A 133 -12.94 9.30 -12.10
N GLU A 134 -13.61 9.03 -13.21
CA GLU A 134 -15.04 8.70 -13.24
C GLU A 134 -15.38 7.39 -12.52
N ALA A 135 -14.42 6.47 -12.42
CA ALA A 135 -14.57 5.23 -11.67
C ALA A 135 -14.45 5.44 -10.15
N VAL A 136 -13.91 6.56 -9.69
CA VAL A 136 -13.91 6.95 -8.27
C VAL A 136 -15.33 7.42 -7.91
N ARG A 137 -16.01 6.66 -7.08
CA ARG A 137 -17.38 6.92 -6.63
C ARG A 137 -17.48 7.28 -5.15
N GLY A 138 -16.45 6.97 -4.37
CA GLY A 138 -16.35 7.37 -2.99
C GLY A 138 -14.92 7.68 -2.60
N VAL A 139 -14.76 8.56 -1.62
CA VAL A 139 -13.47 8.92 -1.04
C VAL A 139 -13.56 9.01 0.47
N CYS A 140 -12.42 8.75 1.13
CA CYS A 140 -12.20 9.09 2.53
C CYS A 140 -11.37 10.38 2.62
N ASP A 141 -11.39 10.98 3.81
CA ASP A 141 -10.51 12.10 4.17
C ASP A 141 -10.54 13.26 3.14
N LEU A 142 -11.72 13.56 2.60
CA LEU A 142 -11.95 14.59 1.59
C LEU A 142 -11.24 15.93 1.88
N PRO A 143 -11.15 16.44 3.14
CA PRO A 143 -10.44 17.68 3.43
C PRO A 143 -8.95 17.67 3.10
N TYR A 144 -8.33 16.49 2.95
CA TYR A 144 -6.91 16.33 2.58
C TYR A 144 -6.69 16.03 1.09
N ILE A 145 -7.74 15.82 0.32
CA ILE A 145 -7.65 15.69 -1.15
C ILE A 145 -7.59 17.10 -1.73
N ARG A 146 -6.58 17.41 -2.54
CA ARG A 146 -6.41 18.73 -3.21
C ARG A 146 -6.89 18.72 -4.65
N LEU A 147 -7.19 17.54 -5.20
CA LEU A 147 -7.64 17.42 -6.57
C LEU A 147 -9.04 18.06 -6.75
N GLU A 148 -9.09 19.25 -7.36
CA GLU A 148 -10.30 20.05 -7.54
C GLU A 148 -11.41 19.25 -8.24
N LYS A 149 -11.04 18.38 -9.17
CA LYS A 149 -11.97 17.50 -9.88
C LYS A 149 -12.77 16.59 -8.95
N ILE A 150 -12.15 16.08 -7.88
CA ILE A 150 -12.83 15.27 -6.86
C ILE A 150 -13.83 16.14 -6.09
N HIS A 151 -13.43 17.33 -5.63
CA HIS A 151 -14.33 18.25 -4.92
C HIS A 151 -15.56 18.64 -5.75
N ARG A 152 -15.36 19.00 -7.02
CA ARG A 152 -16.45 19.28 -7.96
C ARG A 152 -17.40 18.10 -8.09
N ARG A 153 -16.88 16.88 -8.24
CA ARG A 153 -17.69 15.66 -8.35
C ARG A 153 -18.43 15.32 -7.06
N VAL A 154 -17.89 15.66 -5.89
CA VAL A 154 -18.61 15.57 -4.61
C VAL A 154 -19.77 16.58 -4.58
N ALA A 155 -19.53 17.83 -4.97
CA ALA A 155 -20.57 18.85 -5.04
C ALA A 155 -21.69 18.48 -6.02
N GLU A 156 -21.37 17.79 -7.10
CA GLU A 156 -22.33 17.26 -8.09
C GLU A 156 -23.03 15.95 -7.64
N GLY A 157 -22.72 15.41 -6.46
CA GLY A 157 -23.25 14.14 -5.96
C GLY A 157 -22.77 12.90 -6.71
N LYS A 158 -21.72 13.01 -7.53
CA LYS A 158 -21.12 11.92 -8.31
C LYS A 158 -20.07 11.11 -7.51
N VAL A 159 -19.53 11.71 -6.46
CA VAL A 159 -18.59 11.08 -5.51
C VAL A 159 -19.14 11.28 -4.10
N THR A 160 -19.13 10.21 -3.31
CA THR A 160 -19.59 10.23 -1.93
C THR A 160 -18.40 10.39 -0.99
N ASP A 161 -18.42 11.42 -0.13
CA ASP A 161 -17.53 11.49 1.02
C ASP A 161 -18.02 10.50 2.09
N VAL A 162 -17.23 9.47 2.38
CA VAL A 162 -17.56 8.46 3.40
C VAL A 162 -16.94 8.76 4.75
N GLY A 163 -16.31 9.92 4.93
CA GLY A 163 -15.70 10.38 6.19
C GLY A 163 -14.25 9.97 6.35
N SER A 164 -13.84 9.75 7.59
CA SER A 164 -12.45 9.40 7.91
C SER A 164 -12.08 7.98 7.45
N SER A 165 -10.88 7.82 6.90
CA SER A 165 -10.30 6.51 6.56
C SER A 165 -10.11 5.60 7.78
N MET A 166 -9.93 6.17 8.97
CA MET A 166 -9.81 5.41 10.22
C MET A 166 -11.18 4.91 10.75
N SER A 167 -12.28 5.56 10.38
CA SER A 167 -13.63 5.21 10.81
C SER A 167 -14.67 5.64 9.75
N PRO A 168 -14.69 4.97 8.59
CA PRO A 168 -15.59 5.35 7.51
C PRO A 168 -17.05 5.07 7.84
N ASN A 169 -17.95 5.86 7.29
CA ASN A 169 -19.38 5.66 7.43
C ASN A 169 -19.82 4.43 6.63
N ILE A 170 -20.04 3.31 7.30
CA ILE A 170 -20.37 2.02 6.69
C ILE A 170 -21.67 2.08 5.90
N GLU A 171 -22.66 2.84 6.33
CA GLU A 171 -23.95 2.96 5.63
C GLU A 171 -23.79 3.66 4.28
N ARG A 172 -22.94 4.71 4.22
CA ARG A 172 -22.58 5.36 2.96
C ARG A 172 -21.79 4.41 2.04
N VAL A 173 -20.87 3.60 2.59
CA VAL A 173 -20.13 2.60 1.83
C VAL A 173 -21.08 1.55 1.23
N ILE A 174 -22.04 1.05 2.02
CA ILE A 174 -23.04 0.08 1.54
C ILE A 174 -23.92 0.71 0.43
N ALA A 175 -24.38 1.95 0.62
CA ALA A 175 -25.19 2.67 -0.38
C ALA A 175 -24.42 2.91 -1.69
N LEU A 176 -23.09 3.13 -1.59
CA LEU A 176 -22.21 3.31 -2.74
C LEU A 176 -22.12 2.06 -3.61
N ARG A 177 -22.24 0.85 -3.04
CA ARG A 177 -22.06 -0.45 -3.72
C ARG A 177 -20.77 -0.50 -4.53
N PRO A 178 -19.60 -0.32 -3.90
CA PRO A 178 -18.34 -0.34 -4.61
C PRO A 178 -18.03 -1.73 -5.18
N ASP A 179 -17.32 -1.80 -6.29
CA ASP A 179 -16.79 -3.04 -6.86
C ASP A 179 -15.32 -3.30 -6.46
N GLY A 180 -14.70 -2.36 -5.78
CA GLY A 180 -13.40 -2.46 -5.15
C GLY A 180 -13.17 -1.31 -4.17
N ILE A 181 -12.46 -1.59 -3.08
CA ILE A 181 -12.08 -0.61 -2.06
C ILE A 181 -10.55 -0.58 -1.99
N LEU A 182 -9.95 0.56 -2.35
CA LEU A 182 -8.51 0.78 -2.27
C LEU A 182 -8.18 1.43 -0.93
N LEU A 183 -7.37 0.76 -0.13
CA LEU A 183 -6.99 1.21 1.21
C LEU A 183 -5.52 0.91 1.49
N SER A 184 -4.91 1.66 2.41
CA SER A 184 -3.53 1.41 2.84
C SER A 184 -3.52 0.40 3.97
N PRO A 185 -2.80 -0.73 3.84
CA PRO A 185 -2.63 -1.69 4.92
C PRO A 185 -1.73 -1.10 6.02
N PHE A 186 -1.82 -1.64 7.24
CA PHE A 186 -0.91 -1.35 8.34
C PHE A 186 -0.64 -2.61 9.14
N GLU A 187 0.47 -2.62 9.84
CA GLU A 187 0.94 -3.80 10.56
C GLU A 187 -0.11 -4.28 11.57
N ASN A 188 -0.47 -5.57 11.50
CA ASN A 188 -1.50 -6.19 12.33
C ASN A 188 -2.86 -5.49 12.28
N GLY A 189 -3.13 -4.75 11.20
CA GLY A 189 -4.37 -4.01 11.01
C GLY A 189 -5.58 -4.89 10.74
N SER A 190 -6.75 -4.38 11.10
CA SER A 190 -8.06 -4.89 10.71
C SER A 190 -8.89 -3.75 10.16
N TYR A 191 -9.64 -4.03 9.11
CA TYR A 191 -10.53 -3.04 8.49
C TYR A 191 -11.96 -3.10 9.07
N GLY A 192 -12.15 -3.91 10.12
CA GLY A 192 -13.37 -3.99 10.90
C GLY A 192 -14.60 -4.37 10.08
N ARG A 193 -15.65 -3.53 10.12
CA ARG A 193 -16.93 -3.83 9.46
C ARG A 193 -16.86 -3.89 7.93
N ILE A 194 -15.88 -3.22 7.32
CA ILE A 194 -15.70 -3.20 5.86
C ILE A 194 -15.35 -4.58 5.32
N GLU A 195 -14.57 -5.39 6.04
CA GLU A 195 -14.22 -6.76 5.67
C GLU A 195 -15.45 -7.66 5.44
N LYS A 196 -16.54 -7.34 6.13
CA LYS A 196 -17.79 -8.13 6.10
C LYS A 196 -18.70 -7.76 4.93
N LEU A 197 -18.35 -6.77 4.13
CA LEU A 197 -19.18 -6.32 3.01
C LEU A 197 -19.09 -7.22 1.77
N GLY A 198 -18.13 -8.14 1.72
CA GLY A 198 -17.91 -9.01 0.56
C GLY A 198 -17.40 -8.29 -0.68
N VAL A 199 -16.93 -7.04 -0.53
CA VAL A 199 -16.29 -6.26 -1.59
C VAL A 199 -14.77 -6.50 -1.54
N PRO A 200 -14.09 -6.71 -2.68
CA PRO A 200 -12.64 -6.84 -2.70
C PRO A 200 -11.94 -5.63 -2.07
N LEU A 201 -11.13 -5.88 -1.04
CA LEU A 201 -10.25 -4.89 -0.44
C LEU A 201 -8.90 -4.96 -1.16
N ILE A 202 -8.48 -3.85 -1.76
CA ILE A 202 -7.21 -3.74 -2.46
C ILE A 202 -6.21 -3.05 -1.54
N GLU A 203 -5.29 -3.82 -1.00
CA GLU A 203 -4.27 -3.36 -0.06
C GLU A 203 -3.13 -2.68 -0.81
N CYS A 204 -3.13 -1.36 -0.81
CA CYS A 204 -2.19 -0.50 -1.49
C CYS A 204 -0.92 -0.32 -0.64
N ALA A 205 -0.01 -1.29 -0.70
CA ALA A 205 1.24 -1.28 0.08
C ALA A 205 2.38 -0.52 -0.63
N ASP A 206 2.10 0.25 -1.69
CA ASP A 206 3.07 1.05 -2.45
C ASP A 206 3.87 2.00 -1.57
N TYR A 207 3.25 2.56 -0.54
CA TYR A 207 3.92 3.49 0.38
C TYR A 207 5.03 2.84 1.22
N MET A 208 5.07 1.51 1.28
CA MET A 208 6.10 0.74 1.99
C MET A 208 7.31 0.41 1.11
N GLU A 209 7.25 0.71 -0.19
CA GLU A 209 8.40 0.54 -1.09
C GLU A 209 9.59 1.38 -0.61
N THR A 210 10.78 0.88 -0.87
CA THR A 210 12.02 1.49 -0.38
C THR A 210 12.70 2.40 -1.39
N SER A 211 12.12 2.56 -2.59
CA SER A 211 12.61 3.47 -3.62
C SER A 211 11.46 4.21 -4.27
N ALA A 212 11.74 5.41 -4.77
CA ALA A 212 10.76 6.24 -5.45
C ALA A 212 10.19 5.58 -6.71
N LEU A 213 11.06 4.98 -7.54
CA LEU A 213 10.63 4.22 -8.71
C LEU A 213 9.91 2.92 -8.34
N GLY A 214 10.29 2.25 -7.23
CA GLY A 214 9.56 1.08 -6.75
C GLY A 214 8.13 1.42 -6.40
N ARG A 215 7.91 2.55 -5.71
CA ARG A 215 6.57 3.05 -5.42
C ARG A 215 5.80 3.42 -6.69
N ALA A 216 6.42 4.15 -7.60
CA ALA A 216 5.80 4.56 -8.85
C ALA A 216 5.42 3.35 -9.75
N GLU A 217 6.20 2.27 -9.74
CA GLU A 217 5.94 1.09 -10.57
C GLU A 217 4.63 0.38 -10.22
N TRP A 218 4.07 0.60 -9.02
CA TRP A 218 2.74 0.10 -8.67
C TRP A 218 1.62 0.65 -9.57
N MET A 219 1.85 1.76 -10.30
CA MET A 219 0.87 2.26 -11.27
C MET A 219 0.51 1.20 -12.33
N ARG A 220 1.40 0.25 -12.64
CA ARG A 220 1.12 -0.88 -13.54
C ARG A 220 0.00 -1.77 -12.99
N PHE A 221 0.03 -2.07 -11.70
CA PHE A 221 -1.05 -2.82 -11.03
C PHE A 221 -2.36 -2.02 -11.00
N TYR A 222 -2.30 -0.74 -10.62
CA TYR A 222 -3.48 0.12 -10.58
C TYR A 222 -4.09 0.33 -11.97
N GLY A 223 -3.26 0.44 -13.01
CA GLY A 223 -3.71 0.48 -14.40
C GLY A 223 -4.49 -0.78 -14.81
N MET A 224 -4.04 -1.97 -14.39
CA MET A 224 -4.79 -3.22 -14.63
C MET A 224 -6.17 -3.20 -13.97
N LEU A 225 -6.27 -2.68 -12.73
CA LEU A 225 -7.54 -2.60 -12.01
C LEU A 225 -8.61 -1.80 -12.75
N ILE A 226 -8.21 -0.76 -13.50
CA ILE A 226 -9.12 0.15 -14.22
C ILE A 226 -9.13 -0.05 -15.74
N GLY A 227 -8.48 -1.11 -16.24
CA GLY A 227 -8.41 -1.42 -17.68
C GLY A 227 -7.55 -0.45 -18.48
N LYS A 228 -6.55 0.18 -17.84
CA LYS A 228 -5.59 1.14 -18.41
C LYS A 228 -4.15 0.63 -18.30
N GLU A 229 -3.96 -0.66 -18.57
CA GLU A 229 -2.66 -1.32 -18.46
C GLU A 229 -1.60 -0.70 -19.39
N TYR A 230 -1.95 -0.47 -20.66
CA TYR A 230 -1.03 0.11 -21.62
C TYR A 230 -0.65 1.55 -21.28
N GLU A 231 -1.65 2.36 -20.90
CA GLU A 231 -1.45 3.76 -20.53
C GLU A 231 -0.57 3.90 -19.29
N SER A 232 -0.82 3.06 -18.28
CA SER A 232 -0.03 3.07 -17.04
C SER A 232 1.41 2.58 -17.25
N ASP A 233 1.61 1.58 -18.11
CA ASP A 233 2.94 1.10 -18.49
C ASP A 233 3.74 2.17 -19.25
N SER A 234 3.10 2.84 -20.21
CA SER A 234 3.68 3.96 -20.94
C SER A 234 4.00 5.14 -20.02
N LEU A 235 3.13 5.44 -19.04
CA LEU A 235 3.35 6.49 -18.06
C LEU A 235 4.57 6.16 -17.19
N PHE A 236 4.63 4.95 -16.64
CA PHE A 236 5.76 4.52 -15.82
C PHE A 236 7.08 4.62 -16.58
N THR A 237 7.12 4.17 -17.84
CA THR A 237 8.34 4.25 -18.67
C THR A 237 8.84 5.69 -18.84
N LYS A 238 7.93 6.65 -19.00
CA LYS A 238 8.29 8.09 -19.07
C LYS A 238 8.84 8.61 -17.74
N VAL A 239 8.17 8.25 -16.64
CA VAL A 239 8.59 8.61 -15.27
C VAL A 239 9.96 8.04 -14.96
N GLU A 240 10.17 6.76 -15.24
CA GLU A 240 11.46 6.07 -15.06
C GLU A 240 12.58 6.78 -15.81
N TYR A 241 12.39 7.02 -17.13
CA TYR A 241 13.38 7.69 -17.96
C TYR A 241 13.71 9.09 -17.42
N ALA A 242 12.70 9.89 -17.09
CA ALA A 242 12.90 11.24 -16.56
C ALA A 242 13.62 11.23 -15.20
N TYR A 243 13.23 10.30 -14.31
CA TYR A 243 13.87 10.14 -12.99
C TYR A 243 15.35 9.79 -13.12
N GLN A 244 15.68 8.79 -13.95
CA GLN A 244 17.06 8.35 -14.16
C GLN A 244 17.94 9.44 -14.82
N ALA A 245 17.38 10.19 -15.79
CA ALA A 245 18.08 11.31 -16.39
C ALA A 245 18.41 12.42 -15.37
N LEU A 246 17.44 12.78 -14.52
CA LEU A 246 17.65 13.77 -13.45
C LEU A 246 18.67 13.29 -12.42
N ARG A 247 18.58 12.03 -12.00
CA ARG A 247 19.53 11.45 -11.07
C ARG A 247 20.96 11.46 -11.64
N HIS A 248 21.13 11.12 -12.90
CA HIS A 248 22.44 11.17 -13.57
C HIS A 248 23.06 12.58 -13.53
N VAL A 249 22.27 13.62 -13.81
CA VAL A 249 22.70 15.01 -13.71
C VAL A 249 23.11 15.38 -12.29
N ALA A 250 22.37 14.91 -11.26
CA ALA A 250 22.71 15.16 -9.87
C ALA A 250 23.94 14.38 -9.39
N ASP A 251 24.16 13.17 -9.91
CA ASP A 251 25.33 12.33 -9.57
C ASP A 251 26.65 12.98 -10.03
N GLU A 252 26.63 13.75 -11.13
CA GLU A 252 27.79 14.45 -11.68
C GLU A 252 28.22 15.70 -10.89
N THR A 253 27.42 16.14 -9.91
CA THR A 253 27.77 17.31 -9.08
C THR A 253 28.86 16.98 -8.08
N GLU A 254 29.89 17.84 -8.01
CA GLU A 254 30.98 17.69 -7.04
C GLU A 254 30.53 18.03 -5.60
N GLU A 255 29.74 19.07 -5.46
CA GLU A 255 29.21 19.50 -4.15
C GLU A 255 28.04 18.61 -3.72
N LYS A 256 28.07 18.14 -2.48
CA LYS A 256 27.00 17.35 -1.88
C LYS A 256 26.51 18.06 -0.59
N PRO A 257 25.62 19.07 -0.73
CA PRO A 257 25.18 19.86 0.41
C PRO A 257 24.43 19.00 1.43
N VAL A 258 24.58 19.34 2.71
CA VAL A 258 23.89 18.64 3.81
C VAL A 258 22.46 19.16 3.93
N VAL A 259 21.50 18.24 3.99
CA VAL A 259 20.08 18.58 4.12
C VAL A 259 19.47 18.10 5.44
N LEU A 260 18.75 19.00 6.11
CA LEU A 260 17.84 18.75 7.22
C LEU A 260 16.40 18.66 6.67
N ALA A 261 15.57 17.79 7.22
CA ALA A 261 14.19 17.62 6.80
C ALA A 261 13.20 17.71 7.98
N GLU A 262 11.97 18.11 7.64
CA GLU A 262 10.78 18.15 8.49
C GLU A 262 10.83 19.17 9.63
N LEU A 263 9.78 19.18 10.44
CA LEU A 263 9.60 20.01 11.61
C LEU A 263 9.38 19.15 12.85
N LYS A 264 9.70 19.71 14.00
CA LYS A 264 9.32 19.13 15.30
C LYS A 264 7.80 19.14 15.45
N GLN A 265 7.24 18.01 15.85
CA GLN A 265 5.80 17.84 16.12
C GLN A 265 5.60 17.42 17.58
N GLY A 266 4.94 18.26 18.37
CA GLY A 266 4.78 18.02 19.79
C GLY A 266 6.14 17.89 20.49
N SER A 267 6.43 16.76 21.12
CA SER A 267 7.70 16.49 21.82
C SER A 267 8.81 15.92 20.94
N ALA A 268 8.50 15.39 19.76
CA ALA A 268 9.44 14.69 18.90
C ALA A 268 9.63 15.36 17.52
N TRP A 269 10.77 15.12 16.90
CA TRP A 269 11.06 15.44 15.51
C TRP A 269 11.06 14.14 14.71
N TYR A 270 10.08 13.97 13.84
CA TYR A 270 9.95 12.78 13.01
C TYR A 270 10.78 12.94 11.73
N VAL A 271 12.02 12.45 11.75
CA VAL A 271 12.90 12.48 10.57
C VAL A 271 12.66 11.27 9.67
N PRO A 272 12.68 11.42 8.34
CA PRO A 272 12.71 10.27 7.43
C PRO A 272 13.90 9.36 7.73
N GLY A 273 13.71 8.06 7.83
CA GLY A 273 14.83 7.12 7.92
C GLY A 273 15.70 7.17 6.66
N GLY A 274 16.97 6.85 6.76
CA GLY A 274 17.90 6.92 5.64
C GLY A 274 17.59 5.93 4.52
N ARG A 275 16.87 4.84 4.82
CA ARG A 275 16.41 3.86 3.83
C ARG A 275 14.99 4.13 3.32
N SER A 276 14.30 5.13 3.83
CA SER A 276 12.99 5.53 3.33
C SER A 276 13.09 6.11 1.91
N VAL A 277 11.96 6.13 1.19
CA VAL A 277 11.88 6.78 -0.14
C VAL A 277 12.42 8.19 -0.08
N THR A 278 11.97 9.00 0.90
CA THR A 278 12.39 10.40 1.07
C THR A 278 13.89 10.50 1.38
N GLY A 279 14.40 9.70 2.31
CA GLY A 279 15.83 9.71 2.68
C GLY A 279 16.74 9.38 1.49
N ARG A 280 16.34 8.41 0.64
CA ARG A 280 17.08 8.05 -0.58
C ARG A 280 16.97 9.12 -1.67
N MET A 281 15.79 9.76 -1.81
CA MET A 281 15.61 10.83 -2.78
C MET A 281 16.54 12.02 -2.56
N TYR A 282 16.89 12.34 -1.33
CA TYR A 282 17.91 13.38 -1.08
C TYR A 282 19.27 13.01 -1.64
N ALA A 283 19.67 11.75 -1.52
CA ALA A 283 20.90 11.27 -2.14
C ALA A 283 20.79 11.25 -3.67
N ASP A 284 19.66 10.78 -4.22
CA ASP A 284 19.40 10.79 -5.68
C ASP A 284 19.37 12.22 -6.24
N ALA A 285 19.07 13.24 -5.41
CA ALA A 285 19.16 14.65 -5.76
C ALA A 285 20.57 15.28 -5.55
N GLY A 286 21.59 14.46 -5.27
CA GLY A 286 22.95 14.93 -5.10
C GLY A 286 23.25 15.58 -3.76
N ALA A 287 22.47 15.31 -2.70
CA ALA A 287 22.68 15.86 -1.36
C ALA A 287 23.09 14.79 -0.34
N CYS A 288 23.70 15.22 0.74
CA CYS A 288 24.01 14.41 1.91
C CYS A 288 22.88 14.59 2.95
N TYR A 289 22.08 13.56 3.15
CA TYR A 289 21.02 13.63 4.15
C TYR A 289 21.60 13.48 5.56
N ALA A 290 21.33 14.45 6.45
CA ALA A 290 21.87 14.47 7.81
C ALA A 290 21.59 13.18 8.61
N PHE A 291 20.50 12.47 8.30
CA PHE A 291 20.09 11.24 8.95
C PHE A 291 20.16 10.02 7.99
N GLY A 292 20.91 10.10 6.89
CA GLY A 292 21.05 9.05 5.89
C GLY A 292 21.61 7.72 6.42
N THR A 293 22.28 7.72 7.57
CA THR A 293 22.80 6.50 8.22
C THR A 293 21.77 5.76 9.07
N ILE A 294 20.58 6.33 9.28
CA ILE A 294 19.49 5.68 10.00
C ILE A 294 18.92 4.54 9.11
N ALA A 295 18.93 3.30 9.64
CA ALA A 295 18.62 2.11 8.84
C ALA A 295 17.14 1.86 8.59
N GLU A 296 16.26 2.59 9.24
CA GLU A 296 14.82 2.47 9.16
C GLU A 296 14.26 2.95 7.81
N ASN A 297 13.18 2.30 7.36
CA ASN A 297 12.46 2.67 6.12
C ASN A 297 11.35 3.70 6.38
N GLY A 298 10.91 3.88 7.62
CA GLY A 298 9.86 4.81 8.04
C GLY A 298 10.41 6.09 8.65
N SER A 299 9.51 6.87 9.27
CA SER A 299 9.89 8.04 10.08
C SER A 299 10.36 7.62 11.46
N VAL A 300 11.44 8.25 11.94
CA VAL A 300 12.07 7.97 13.23
C VAL A 300 11.88 9.16 14.17
N PRO A 301 11.29 8.98 15.36
CA PRO A 301 11.16 10.04 16.35
C PRO A 301 12.50 10.31 17.03
N LEU A 302 12.98 11.56 16.95
CA LEU A 302 14.19 12.02 17.63
C LEU A 302 13.86 13.20 18.55
N SER A 303 14.71 13.44 19.55
CA SER A 303 14.64 14.66 20.34
C SER A 303 15.17 15.85 19.54
N PHE A 304 14.77 17.07 19.93
CA PHE A 304 15.31 18.30 19.33
C PHE A 304 16.83 18.36 19.48
N GLU A 305 17.34 18.00 20.65
CA GLU A 305 18.77 18.06 20.97
C GLU A 305 19.57 17.14 20.04
N THR A 306 19.06 15.93 19.77
CA THR A 306 19.68 14.97 18.84
C THR A 306 19.70 15.52 17.42
N VAL A 307 18.60 16.14 16.98
CA VAL A 307 18.50 16.75 15.63
C VAL A 307 19.42 17.96 15.54
N PHE A 308 19.43 18.81 16.56
CA PHE A 308 20.25 20.00 16.60
C PHE A 308 21.76 19.66 16.59
N ASP A 309 22.19 18.74 17.44
CA ASP A 309 23.60 18.31 17.49
C ASP A 309 24.08 17.77 16.14
N ARG A 310 23.24 16.98 15.46
CA ARG A 310 23.60 16.32 14.20
C ARG A 310 23.44 17.20 12.95
N ALA A 311 22.47 18.11 12.93
CA ALA A 311 22.08 18.82 11.72
C ALA A 311 22.12 20.36 11.84
N ARG A 312 22.64 20.94 12.94
CA ARG A 312 22.71 22.40 13.10
C ARG A 312 23.49 23.11 11.99
N HIS A 313 24.44 22.42 11.37
CA HIS A 313 25.27 22.94 10.29
C HIS A 313 24.79 22.51 8.89
N ALA A 314 23.56 21.96 8.76
CA ALA A 314 22.99 21.65 7.47
C ALA A 314 22.93 22.89 6.57
N ASP A 315 23.21 22.68 5.26
CA ASP A 315 23.20 23.75 4.27
C ASP A 315 21.81 24.16 3.88
N TYR A 316 20.89 23.20 3.81
CA TYR A 316 19.49 23.39 3.46
C TYR A 316 18.58 22.73 4.48
N TRP A 317 17.39 23.30 4.63
CA TRP A 317 16.34 22.74 5.46
C TRP A 317 15.02 22.69 4.68
N LEU A 318 14.47 21.50 4.49
CA LEU A 318 13.22 21.25 3.79
C LEU A 318 12.11 20.96 4.79
N ILE A 319 11.05 21.76 4.77
CA ILE A 319 9.91 21.60 5.67
C ILE A 319 8.61 21.37 4.90
N LYS A 320 7.76 20.48 5.42
CA LYS A 320 6.37 20.32 4.96
C LYS A 320 5.41 20.81 6.03
N TYR A 321 4.39 21.51 5.58
CA TYR A 321 3.33 22.03 6.44
C TYR A 321 2.01 22.12 5.67
N ASN A 322 0.90 22.32 6.41
CA ASN A 322 -0.44 22.44 5.83
C ASN A 322 -1.15 23.62 6.47
N GLN A 323 -1.21 24.75 5.78
CA GLN A 323 -1.90 25.97 6.25
C GLN A 323 -2.37 26.83 5.07
N MET A 324 -3.27 27.79 5.33
CA MET A 324 -3.90 28.63 4.29
C MET A 324 -2.91 29.56 3.57
N HIS A 325 -1.84 29.98 4.20
CA HIS A 325 -0.80 30.85 3.63
C HIS A 325 0.57 30.18 3.73
N ASP A 326 1.54 30.70 2.98
CA ASP A 326 2.89 30.16 3.02
C ASP A 326 3.58 30.62 4.30
N LYS A 327 4.32 29.70 4.90
CA LYS A 327 5.03 29.93 6.17
C LYS A 327 6.18 30.90 5.95
N THR A 328 6.38 31.80 6.93
CA THR A 328 7.48 32.76 6.92
C THR A 328 8.56 32.39 7.95
N TYR A 329 9.75 33.01 7.85
CA TYR A 329 10.81 32.85 8.86
C TYR A 329 10.34 33.35 10.24
N ALA A 330 9.61 34.46 10.30
CA ALA A 330 9.06 34.97 11.53
C ALA A 330 8.08 33.99 12.20
N GLU A 331 7.25 33.31 11.41
CA GLU A 331 6.35 32.27 11.93
C GLU A 331 7.12 31.03 12.38
N LEU A 332 8.11 30.59 11.62
CA LEU A 332 8.93 29.44 11.96
C LEU A 332 9.66 29.65 13.30
N GLU A 333 10.22 30.85 13.52
CA GLU A 333 10.85 31.23 14.80
C GLU A 333 9.84 31.32 15.94
N ARG A 334 8.66 31.86 15.69
CA ARG A 334 7.58 31.96 16.70
C ARG A 334 7.07 30.58 17.11
N ASP A 335 6.98 29.63 16.16
CA ASP A 335 6.54 28.24 16.42
C ASP A 335 7.50 27.53 17.38
N TYR A 336 8.80 27.74 17.20
CA TYR A 336 9.82 27.19 18.08
C TYR A 336 11.14 27.96 17.97
N ARG A 337 11.40 28.86 18.94
CA ARG A 337 12.53 29.77 18.94
C ARG A 337 13.90 29.13 18.68
N PRO A 338 14.20 27.91 19.18
CA PRO A 338 15.49 27.26 18.91
C PRO A 338 15.76 26.95 17.42
N TYR A 339 14.77 27.02 16.54
CA TYR A 339 14.98 26.89 15.10
C TYR A 339 15.95 27.92 14.52
N ALA A 340 16.01 29.13 15.09
CA ALA A 340 16.98 30.14 14.70
C ALA A 340 18.45 29.76 14.96
N GLY A 341 18.69 28.66 15.69
CA GLY A 341 20.02 28.12 15.92
C GLY A 341 20.62 27.35 14.73
N PHE A 342 19.79 26.91 13.77
CA PHE A 342 20.27 26.18 12.59
C PHE A 342 20.90 27.09 11.55
N ASP A 343 21.99 26.64 10.92
CA ASP A 343 22.69 27.42 9.88
C ASP A 343 21.79 27.70 8.66
N ALA A 344 21.00 26.70 8.23
CA ALA A 344 20.05 26.89 7.15
C ALA A 344 19.02 27.97 7.42
N PHE A 345 18.56 28.15 8.70
CA PHE A 345 17.68 29.23 9.09
C PHE A 345 18.40 30.57 8.97
N ARG A 346 19.59 30.69 9.55
CA ARG A 346 20.39 31.95 9.56
C ARG A 346 20.82 32.39 8.15
N LYS A 347 21.12 31.41 7.30
CA LYS A 347 21.53 31.64 5.89
C LYS A 347 20.37 31.80 4.92
N ARG A 348 19.11 31.81 5.42
CA ARG A 348 17.90 31.91 4.58
C ARG A 348 17.81 30.80 3.53
N ARG A 349 18.15 29.57 3.92
CA ARG A 349 18.10 28.36 3.07
C ARG A 349 17.08 27.34 3.58
N VAL A 350 15.93 27.84 4.06
CA VAL A 350 14.77 27.00 4.40
C VAL A 350 13.78 27.05 3.27
N TYR A 351 13.35 25.89 2.81
CA TYR A 351 12.39 25.72 1.73
C TYR A 351 11.14 25.02 2.26
N GLY A 352 9.98 25.58 1.95
CA GLY A 352 8.69 25.11 2.43
C GLY A 352 7.85 24.49 1.35
N CYS A 353 7.23 23.35 1.65
CA CYS A 353 6.18 22.75 0.84
C CYS A 353 4.84 22.88 1.59
N ASN A 354 3.99 23.79 1.12
CA ASN A 354 2.64 23.96 1.67
C ASN A 354 1.68 22.97 1.01
N THR A 355 1.47 21.82 1.65
CA THR A 355 0.59 20.75 1.13
C THR A 355 -0.89 21.13 1.06
N ALA A 356 -1.27 22.30 1.60
CA ALA A 356 -2.60 22.87 1.39
C ALA A 356 -2.77 23.53 0.00
N LYS A 357 -1.67 23.89 -0.66
CA LYS A 357 -1.66 24.64 -1.92
C LYS A 357 -1.20 23.82 -3.13
N VAL A 358 -0.38 22.80 -2.92
CA VAL A 358 0.21 21.99 -3.99
C VAL A 358 -0.24 20.53 -3.93
N LEU A 359 -0.28 19.87 -5.08
CA LEU A 359 -0.70 18.47 -5.21
C LEU A 359 0.41 17.49 -4.81
N TYR A 360 1.06 17.75 -3.65
CA TYR A 360 2.22 16.96 -3.23
C TYR A 360 1.89 15.47 -3.11
N TYR A 361 0.83 15.14 -2.39
CA TYR A 361 0.46 13.75 -2.12
C TYR A 361 -0.24 13.07 -3.31
N GLU A 362 -0.92 13.83 -4.15
CA GLU A 362 -1.59 13.31 -5.35
C GLU A 362 -0.60 12.96 -6.47
N GLU A 363 0.55 13.65 -6.52
CA GLU A 363 1.49 13.53 -7.63
C GLU A 363 2.76 12.77 -7.28
N THR A 364 3.45 13.15 -6.20
CA THR A 364 4.83 12.68 -5.97
C THR A 364 5.01 11.17 -5.84
N PRO A 365 4.01 10.39 -5.37
CA PRO A 365 4.15 8.93 -5.32
C PRO A 365 4.29 8.25 -6.68
N PHE A 366 3.61 8.80 -7.71
CA PHE A 366 3.64 8.26 -9.07
C PHE A 366 4.44 9.14 -10.04
N HIS A 367 4.84 10.35 -9.62
CA HIS A 367 5.70 11.29 -10.33
C HIS A 367 6.90 11.73 -9.48
N PRO A 368 7.72 10.77 -9.02
CA PRO A 368 8.88 11.10 -8.20
C PRO A 368 9.92 11.94 -8.96
N GLU A 369 9.93 11.90 -10.30
CA GLU A 369 10.81 12.74 -11.13
C GLU A 369 10.53 14.23 -10.98
N ARG A 370 9.26 14.61 -10.73
CA ARG A 370 8.89 16.01 -10.50
C ARG A 370 9.47 16.51 -9.18
N LEU A 371 9.35 15.69 -8.12
CA LEU A 371 9.92 16.02 -6.81
C LEU A 371 11.45 15.99 -6.85
N LEU A 372 12.04 15.01 -7.55
CA LEU A 372 13.49 14.94 -7.71
C LEU A 372 14.05 16.20 -8.39
N LYS A 373 13.36 16.71 -9.41
CA LYS A 373 13.75 17.96 -10.09
C LYS A 373 13.71 19.16 -9.15
N ASP A 374 12.65 19.29 -8.32
CA ASP A 374 12.58 20.34 -7.29
C ASP A 374 13.76 20.26 -6.33
N LEU A 375 14.04 19.05 -5.82
CA LEU A 375 15.14 18.84 -4.87
C LEU A 375 16.50 19.20 -5.47
N ILE A 376 16.76 18.80 -6.74
CA ILE A 376 17.99 19.16 -7.44
C ILE A 376 18.05 20.68 -7.61
N ALA A 377 16.97 21.35 -7.96
CA ALA A 377 16.95 22.81 -8.12
C ALA A 377 17.21 23.54 -6.80
N VAL A 378 16.77 22.98 -5.66
CA VAL A 378 17.11 23.50 -4.33
C VAL A 378 18.59 23.32 -4.01
N PHE A 379 19.14 22.13 -4.23
CA PHE A 379 20.50 21.78 -3.81
C PHE A 379 21.57 22.28 -4.80
N HIS A 380 21.22 22.37 -6.07
CA HIS A 380 22.10 22.73 -7.19
C HIS A 380 21.41 23.74 -8.11
N PRO A 381 21.13 24.98 -7.62
CA PRO A 381 20.32 25.95 -8.36
C PRO A 381 20.89 26.32 -9.75
N ASN A 382 22.21 26.18 -9.93
CA ASN A 382 22.86 26.46 -11.19
C ASN A 382 22.53 25.45 -12.31
N LEU A 383 22.05 24.23 -11.97
CA LEU A 383 21.67 23.23 -12.96
C LEU A 383 20.35 23.58 -13.66
N PHE A 384 19.46 24.29 -12.97
CA PHE A 384 18.14 24.65 -13.50
C PHE A 384 17.80 26.14 -13.20
N PRO A 385 18.56 27.11 -13.75
CA PRO A 385 18.46 28.52 -13.32
C PRO A 385 17.09 29.17 -13.60
N ASN A 386 16.31 28.64 -14.56
CA ASN A 386 14.99 29.15 -14.93
C ASN A 386 13.85 28.21 -14.54
N TYR A 387 14.12 27.25 -13.66
CA TYR A 387 13.09 26.31 -13.25
C TYR A 387 12.21 26.90 -12.14
N GLU A 388 10.92 26.94 -12.40
CA GLU A 388 9.92 27.29 -11.39
C GLU A 388 9.60 26.01 -10.56
N MET A 389 9.94 26.08 -9.27
CA MET A 389 9.76 24.96 -8.34
C MET A 389 8.29 24.65 -8.16
N ARG A 390 7.94 23.36 -8.18
CA ARG A 390 6.56 22.88 -8.12
C ARG A 390 6.05 22.71 -6.69
N TYR A 391 6.89 22.22 -5.79
CA TYR A 391 6.50 21.83 -4.44
C TYR A 391 7.20 22.65 -3.36
N PHE A 392 8.51 22.80 -3.48
CA PHE A 392 9.32 23.48 -2.49
C PHE A 392 9.68 24.91 -2.95
N THR A 393 9.35 25.89 -2.15
CA THR A 393 9.69 27.29 -2.41
C THR A 393 10.48 27.88 -1.25
N PRO A 394 11.40 28.84 -1.46
CA PRO A 394 12.08 29.55 -0.36
C PRO A 394 11.05 30.18 0.58
N LEU A 395 11.28 30.09 1.91
CA LEU A 395 10.47 30.83 2.86
C LEU A 395 10.66 32.34 2.66
N SER A 396 9.56 33.08 2.77
CA SER A 396 9.59 34.54 2.83
C SER A 396 9.97 35.04 4.24
N GLU A 397 10.27 36.33 4.37
CA GLU A 397 10.62 36.99 5.63
C GLU A 397 9.47 36.99 6.66
#